data_abbb8169cd71a4d43164084a9d0f1092
#
_entry.id   abbb8169cd71a4d43164084a9d0f1092
#
_cell.length_a   1.000
_cell.length_b   1.000
_cell.length_c   1.000
_cell.angle_alpha   90.00
_cell.angle_beta   90.00
_cell.angle_gamma   90.00
#
_symmetry.space_group_name_H-M   'P 1'
#
loop_
_entity.id
_entity.type
_entity.pdbx_description
1 polymer ?
#
loop_
_entity_poly.entity_id
_entity_poly.type
_entity_poly.pdbx_seq_one_letter_code
_entity_poly.pdbx_strand_id
1 'polypeptide(L)'
;MNTLETLRAHKDKIERLARFHGARNIRVYGPAARAEDTSDSDIDVLIDMEKSRSLLDLIGSKQDLEAMPNRPADVLTERGINPYLRERILDEAVTL
;
A
#
# COMPACT_ATOMS: atom_id res chain seq x y z
N MET A 1 9.88 -1.01 -16.56
CA MET A 1 8.59 -1.00 -15.82
C MET A 1 8.62 0.09 -14.77
N ASN A 2 7.52 0.83 -14.60
CA ASN A 2 7.42 1.74 -13.48
C ASN A 2 7.04 0.99 -12.20
N THR A 3 7.02 1.67 -11.08
CA THR A 3 6.75 1.06 -9.77
C THR A 3 5.38 0.38 -9.71
N LEU A 4 4.34 1.03 -10.21
CA LEU A 4 2.99 0.46 -10.20
C LEU A 4 2.91 -0.81 -11.05
N GLU A 5 3.53 -0.82 -12.20
CA GLU A 5 3.59 -2.02 -13.06
C GLU A 5 4.34 -3.16 -12.38
N THR A 6 5.44 -2.86 -11.69
CA THR A 6 6.20 -3.86 -10.93
C THR A 6 5.34 -4.47 -9.83
N LEU A 7 4.63 -3.64 -9.07
CA LEU A 7 3.73 -4.11 -8.01
C LEU A 7 2.59 -4.95 -8.60
N ARG A 8 2.01 -4.52 -9.70
CA ARG A 8 0.93 -5.27 -10.36
C ARG A 8 1.39 -6.62 -10.91
N ALA A 9 2.63 -6.72 -11.32
CA ALA A 9 3.19 -8.00 -11.75
C ALA A 9 3.26 -9.02 -10.61
N HIS A 10 3.32 -8.55 -9.36
CA HIS A 10 3.35 -9.37 -8.15
C HIS A 10 2.02 -9.35 -7.37
N LYS A 11 0.95 -8.89 -8.00
CA LYS A 11 -0.34 -8.68 -7.35
C LYS A 11 -0.83 -9.88 -6.57
N ASP A 12 -0.84 -11.07 -7.16
CA ASP A 12 -1.38 -12.26 -6.51
C ASP A 12 -0.62 -12.61 -5.23
N LYS A 13 0.70 -12.49 -5.28
CA LYS A 13 1.55 -12.74 -4.12
C LYS A 13 1.34 -11.71 -3.04
N ILE A 14 1.28 -10.44 -3.42
CA ILE A 14 1.04 -9.33 -2.50
C ILE A 14 -0.31 -9.51 -1.80
N GLU A 15 -1.35 -9.82 -2.55
CA GLU A 15 -2.69 -10.02 -1.97
C GLU A 15 -2.75 -11.21 -1.02
N ARG A 16 -2.05 -12.31 -1.32
CA ARG A 16 -2.00 -13.45 -0.43
C ARG A 16 -1.31 -13.14 0.89
N LEU A 17 -0.17 -12.46 0.82
CA LEU A 17 0.57 -12.06 2.02
C LEU A 17 -0.24 -11.05 2.83
N ALA A 18 -0.89 -10.10 2.16
CA ALA A 18 -1.74 -9.13 2.82
C ALA A 18 -2.89 -9.80 3.56
N ARG A 19 -3.57 -10.75 2.93
CA ARG A 19 -4.67 -11.50 3.56
C ARG A 19 -4.22 -12.27 4.79
N PHE A 20 -3.02 -12.80 4.77
CA PHE A 20 -2.44 -13.47 5.94
C PHE A 20 -2.40 -12.54 7.15
N HIS A 21 -2.14 -11.25 6.93
CA HIS A 21 -2.11 -10.24 7.98
C HIS A 21 -3.45 -9.52 8.18
N GLY A 22 -4.49 -9.95 7.50
CA GLY A 22 -5.81 -9.32 7.61
C GLY A 22 -5.98 -8.04 6.81
N ALA A 23 -5.09 -7.78 5.88
CA ALA A 23 -5.18 -6.62 4.97
C ALA A 23 -5.83 -7.00 3.65
N ARG A 24 -6.57 -6.08 3.08
CA ARG A 24 -7.21 -6.25 1.77
C ARG A 24 -7.43 -4.89 1.12
N ASN A 25 -7.89 -4.91 -0.13
CA ASN A 25 -8.15 -3.72 -0.91
C ASN A 25 -6.92 -2.83 -0.99
N ILE A 26 -5.83 -3.39 -1.49
CA ILE A 26 -4.55 -2.69 -1.57
C ILE A 26 -4.59 -1.68 -2.70
N ARG A 27 -4.30 -0.43 -2.38
CA ARG A 27 -4.30 0.69 -3.31
C ARG A 27 -2.98 1.44 -3.19
N VAL A 28 -2.54 2.01 -4.29
CA VAL A 28 -1.35 2.86 -4.33
C VAL A 28 -1.80 4.29 -4.60
N TYR A 29 -1.22 5.24 -3.88
CA TYR A 29 -1.49 6.66 -4.10
C TYR A 29 -0.16 7.42 -4.15
N GLY A 30 -0.22 8.74 -4.28
CA GLY A 30 0.97 9.56 -4.34
C GLY A 30 1.77 9.40 -5.63
N PRO A 31 3.07 9.73 -5.59
CA PRO A 31 3.90 9.74 -6.79
C PRO A 31 3.95 8.41 -7.53
N ALA A 32 3.96 7.27 -6.85
CA ALA A 32 4.00 5.97 -7.50
C ALA A 32 2.75 5.71 -8.34
N ALA A 33 1.58 6.18 -7.88
CA ALA A 33 0.33 6.05 -8.63
C ALA A 33 0.35 6.89 -9.91
N ARG A 34 1.08 8.00 -9.91
CA ARG A 34 1.19 8.92 -11.05
C ARG A 34 2.41 8.65 -11.93
N ALA A 35 3.19 7.61 -11.63
CA ALA A 35 4.45 7.31 -12.30
C ALA A 35 5.47 8.45 -12.18
N GLU A 36 5.45 9.17 -11.07
CA GLU A 36 6.34 10.30 -10.79
C GLU A 36 7.33 10.02 -9.67
N ASP A 37 7.32 8.80 -9.12
CA ASP A 37 8.23 8.42 -8.05
C ASP A 37 9.65 8.20 -8.56
N THR A 38 10.60 8.32 -7.61
CA THR A 38 12.01 8.01 -7.87
C THR A 38 12.40 6.76 -7.08
N SER A 39 13.58 6.21 -7.35
CA SER A 39 14.09 5.05 -6.62
C SER A 39 14.28 5.32 -5.13
N ASP A 40 14.40 6.60 -4.74
CA ASP A 40 14.56 7.01 -3.34
C ASP A 40 13.25 7.35 -2.65
N SER A 41 12.15 7.38 -3.39
CA SER A 41 10.82 7.69 -2.83
C SER A 41 10.26 6.49 -2.08
N ASP A 42 9.52 6.77 -0.99
CA ASP A 42 8.69 5.76 -0.36
C ASP A 42 7.49 5.45 -1.27
N ILE A 43 6.99 4.24 -1.17
CA ILE A 43 5.77 3.86 -1.89
C ILE A 43 4.59 4.08 -0.93
N ASP A 44 3.63 4.91 -1.34
CA ASP A 44 2.46 5.21 -0.54
C ASP A 44 1.35 4.21 -0.82
N VAL A 45 0.97 3.47 0.21
CA VAL A 45 0.00 2.38 0.09
C VAL A 45 -1.15 2.60 1.07
N LEU A 46 -2.36 2.39 0.58
CA LEU A 46 -3.58 2.48 1.36
C LEU A 46 -4.24 1.11 1.40
N ILE A 47 -4.53 0.60 2.60
CA ILE A 47 -5.12 -0.71 2.81
C ILE A 47 -6.33 -0.65 3.72
N ASP A 48 -7.15 -1.69 3.67
CA ASP A 48 -8.20 -1.92 4.65
C ASP A 48 -7.77 -3.07 5.55
N MET A 49 -7.89 -2.89 6.87
CA MET A 49 -7.56 -3.91 7.84
C MET A 49 -8.81 -4.48 8.48
N GLU A 50 -8.81 -5.79 8.72
CA GLU A 50 -9.86 -6.42 9.51
C GLU A 50 -9.86 -5.87 10.93
N LYS A 51 -11.05 -5.70 11.52
CA LYS A 51 -11.21 -5.09 12.84
C LYS A 51 -10.50 -5.83 13.95
N SER A 52 -10.38 -7.14 13.83
CA SER A 52 -9.77 -7.99 14.85
C SER A 52 -8.24 -8.02 14.80
N ARG A 53 -7.64 -7.33 13.85
CA ARG A 53 -6.20 -7.40 13.66
C ARG A 53 -5.48 -6.32 14.47
N SER A 54 -4.25 -6.63 14.84
CA SER A 54 -3.41 -5.78 15.69
C SER A 54 -2.46 -4.92 14.85
N LEU A 55 -1.77 -4.01 15.56
CA LEU A 55 -0.68 -3.23 14.95
C LEU A 55 0.42 -4.12 14.39
N LEU A 56 0.68 -5.28 15.00
CA LEU A 56 1.69 -6.21 14.50
C LEU A 56 1.34 -6.74 13.11
N ASP A 57 0.05 -6.96 12.85
CA ASP A 57 -0.41 -7.37 11.52
C ASP A 57 -0.17 -6.27 10.49
N LEU A 58 -0.40 -5.02 10.86
CA LEU A 58 -0.13 -3.89 9.99
C LEU A 58 1.36 -3.79 9.65
N ILE A 59 2.21 -3.94 10.66
CA ILE A 59 3.67 -3.94 10.47
C ILE A 59 4.10 -5.08 9.56
N GLY A 60 3.53 -6.27 9.76
CA GLY A 60 3.80 -7.44 8.90
C GLY A 60 3.44 -7.18 7.44
N SER A 61 2.27 -6.59 7.20
CA SER A 61 1.83 -6.21 5.85
C SER A 61 2.80 -5.21 5.21
N LYS A 62 3.24 -4.22 5.98
CA LYS A 62 4.21 -3.24 5.52
C LYS A 62 5.52 -3.89 5.11
N GLN A 63 6.05 -4.78 5.94
CA GLN A 63 7.31 -5.49 5.66
C GLN A 63 7.21 -6.34 4.39
N ASP A 64 6.10 -7.05 4.21
CA ASP A 64 5.89 -7.86 3.02
C ASP A 64 5.82 -7.00 1.76
N LEU A 65 5.13 -5.86 1.84
CA LEU A 65 5.06 -4.92 0.72
C LEU A 65 6.43 -4.33 0.37
N GLU A 66 7.23 -4.00 1.37
CA GLU A 66 8.56 -3.44 1.15
C GLU A 66 9.52 -4.44 0.50
N ALA A 67 9.36 -5.72 0.81
CA ALA A 67 10.25 -6.76 0.29
C ALA A 67 10.12 -6.96 -1.23
N MET A 68 8.95 -6.73 -1.79
CA MET A 68 8.71 -6.97 -3.23
C MET A 68 9.51 -6.02 -4.13
N PRO A 69 9.37 -4.69 -3.97
CA PRO A 69 10.16 -3.74 -4.75
C PRO A 69 11.50 -3.42 -4.10
N ASN A 70 11.77 -3.97 -2.92
CA ASN A 70 12.95 -3.67 -2.11
C ASN A 70 13.06 -2.16 -1.83
N ARG A 71 11.96 -1.54 -1.41
CA ARG A 71 11.86 -0.11 -1.12
C ARG A 71 10.98 0.12 0.10
N PRO A 72 11.24 1.20 0.87
CA PRO A 72 10.36 1.57 1.97
C PRO A 72 8.94 1.84 1.47
N ALA A 73 7.96 1.47 2.27
CA ALA A 73 6.55 1.75 2.01
C ALA A 73 5.95 2.48 3.19
N ASP A 74 5.12 3.48 2.90
CA ASP A 74 4.31 4.16 3.89
C ASP A 74 2.89 3.61 3.77
N VAL A 75 2.47 2.83 4.76
CA VAL A 75 1.20 2.10 4.72
C VAL A 75 0.20 2.76 5.65
N LEU A 76 -0.89 3.25 5.08
CA LEU A 76 -2.02 3.82 5.82
C LEU A 76 -3.22 2.90 5.71
N THR A 77 -4.02 2.86 6.77
CA THR A 77 -5.37 2.32 6.70
C THR A 77 -6.34 3.44 6.35
N GLU A 78 -7.46 3.09 5.71
CA GLU A 78 -8.46 4.11 5.37
C GLU A 78 -8.97 4.85 6.61
N ARG A 79 -9.11 4.14 7.72
CA ARG A 79 -9.53 4.75 9.00
C ARG A 79 -8.48 5.70 9.58
N GLY A 80 -7.20 5.45 9.29
CA GLY A 80 -6.10 6.24 9.81
C GLY A 80 -5.76 7.47 8.97
N ILE A 81 -6.46 7.71 7.88
CA ILE A 81 -6.19 8.87 7.04
C ILE A 81 -6.58 10.15 7.77
N ASN A 82 -5.66 11.13 7.76
CA ASN A 82 -5.95 12.46 8.25
C ASN A 82 -7.16 13.04 7.49
N PRO A 83 -8.21 13.51 8.21
CA PRO A 83 -9.43 14.00 7.54
C PRO A 83 -9.18 15.08 6.48
N TYR A 84 -8.18 15.93 6.68
CA TYR A 84 -7.85 16.99 5.70
C TYR A 84 -7.27 16.44 4.40
N LEU A 85 -6.71 15.23 4.43
CA LEU A 85 -6.09 14.60 3.25
C LEU A 85 -6.95 13.50 2.64
N ARG A 86 -8.03 13.13 3.32
CA ARG A 86 -8.83 11.96 2.97
C ARG A 86 -9.34 11.99 1.53
N GLU A 87 -10.01 13.07 1.16
CA GLU A 87 -10.60 13.20 -0.17
C GLU A 87 -9.52 13.11 -1.25
N ARG A 88 -8.42 13.81 -1.06
CA ARG A 88 -7.31 13.82 -2.00
C ARG A 88 -6.69 12.43 -2.16
N ILE A 89 -6.44 11.74 -1.05
CA ILE A 89 -5.84 10.40 -1.09
C ILE A 89 -6.78 9.40 -1.77
N LEU A 90 -8.07 9.42 -1.43
CA LEU A 90 -9.04 8.51 -2.03
C LEU A 90 -9.24 8.77 -3.52
N ASP A 91 -9.23 10.02 -3.94
CA ASP A 91 -9.34 10.37 -5.36
C ASP A 91 -8.12 9.91 -6.16
N GLU A 92 -6.96 9.95 -5.55
CA GLU A 92 -5.69 9.62 -6.17
C GLU A 92 -5.40 8.11 -6.17
N ALA A 93 -5.96 7.38 -5.22
CA ALA A 93 -5.65 5.97 -5.00
C ALA A 93 -6.11 5.10 -6.17
N VAL A 94 -5.22 4.21 -6.62
CA VAL A 94 -5.52 3.25 -7.68
C VAL A 94 -5.38 1.84 -7.12
N THR A 95 -6.32 0.98 -7.48
CA THR A 95 -6.32 -0.41 -7.06
C THR A 95 -5.14 -1.16 -7.67
N LEU A 96 -4.48 -1.93 -6.84
CA LEU A 96 -3.42 -2.81 -7.30
C LEU A 96 -4.00 -3.98 -8.11
#